data_536827d5812a21bce7e66b3cb09e762c
#
_entry.id   536827d5812a21bce7e66b3cb09e762c
#
_cell.length_a   1.000
_cell.length_b   1.000
_cell.length_c   1.000
_cell.angle_alpha   90.00
_cell.angle_beta   90.00
_cell.angle_gamma   90.00
#
_symmetry.space_group_name_H-M   'P 1'
#
loop_
_entity.id
_entity.type
_entity.pdbx_description
1 polymer ?
#
loop_
_entity_poly.entity_id
_entity_poly.type
_entity_poly.pdbx_seq_one_letter_code
_entity_poly.pdbx_strand_id
1 'polypeptide(L)'
;RVHEIRRKRLGLEKLSYIDNEVYFKEGNPDPVGTAQEILESGQKMYAKLSPETKEFFDFMMENELFDVFGRKDKKQGGYMTYLYQYHSPFIFANFNGTSGDVDVITHECGHAFQGYLSGQDPIMEHADITMETAEIHSMSMEFFTDPWMKEFFGDREKDFLSMQLEDAIRFIPYGTMVD
;
A
#
# COMPACT_ATOMS: atom_id res chain seq x y z
N ARG A 1 -21.60 -0.92 -13.61
CA ARG A 1 -20.80 -0.99 -14.86
C ARG A 1 -19.45 -1.69 -14.62
N VAL A 2 -18.71 -1.35 -13.54
CA VAL A 2 -17.42 -2.00 -13.19
C VAL A 2 -17.60 -3.51 -13.02
N HIS A 3 -18.54 -3.95 -12.19
CA HIS A 3 -18.85 -5.37 -12.00
C HIS A 3 -19.22 -6.10 -13.29
N GLU A 4 -19.90 -5.42 -14.21
CA GLU A 4 -20.25 -6.03 -15.51
C GLU A 4 -19.02 -6.21 -16.41
N ILE A 5 -18.07 -5.27 -16.38
CA ILE A 5 -16.80 -5.40 -17.08
C ILE A 5 -16.00 -6.57 -16.53
N ARG A 6 -15.87 -6.67 -15.18
CA ARG A 6 -15.17 -7.77 -14.51
C ARG A 6 -15.83 -9.12 -14.79
N ARG A 7 -17.15 -9.19 -14.69
CA ARG A 7 -17.91 -10.40 -15.00
C ARG A 7 -17.58 -10.94 -16.39
N LYS A 8 -17.55 -10.05 -17.40
CA LYS A 8 -17.20 -10.40 -18.80
C LYS A 8 -15.74 -10.82 -18.92
N ARG A 9 -14.82 -10.10 -18.26
CA ARG A 9 -13.38 -10.45 -18.24
C ARG A 9 -13.15 -11.83 -17.67
N LEU A 10 -13.84 -12.18 -16.59
CA LEU A 10 -13.79 -13.49 -15.96
C LEU A 10 -14.54 -14.59 -16.75
N GLY A 11 -15.42 -14.20 -17.69
CA GLY A 11 -16.23 -15.14 -18.45
C GLY A 11 -17.32 -15.81 -17.60
N LEU A 12 -17.77 -15.14 -16.54
CA LEU A 12 -18.78 -15.66 -15.62
C LEU A 12 -20.19 -15.28 -16.09
N GLU A 13 -21.14 -16.15 -15.86
CA GLU A 13 -22.57 -15.86 -16.10
C GLU A 13 -23.08 -14.83 -15.08
N LYS A 14 -22.65 -14.95 -13.82
CA LYS A 14 -23.00 -14.05 -12.71
C LYS A 14 -21.80 -13.88 -11.79
N LEU A 15 -21.56 -12.65 -11.29
CA LEU A 15 -20.66 -12.40 -10.14
C LEU A 15 -21.41 -12.65 -8.85
N SER A 16 -20.75 -13.28 -7.90
CA SER A 16 -21.21 -13.50 -6.54
C SER A 16 -20.21 -12.89 -5.53
N TYR A 17 -20.54 -12.90 -4.25
CA TYR A 17 -19.69 -12.37 -3.20
C TYR A 17 -18.30 -13.03 -3.16
N ILE A 18 -18.23 -14.34 -3.43
CA ILE A 18 -16.95 -15.07 -3.43
C ILE A 18 -16.02 -14.67 -4.58
N ASP A 19 -16.54 -13.98 -5.61
CA ASP A 19 -15.74 -13.52 -6.75
C ASP A 19 -15.17 -12.11 -6.52
N ASN A 20 -15.44 -11.48 -5.37
CA ASN A 20 -15.07 -10.08 -5.13
C ASN A 20 -13.56 -9.83 -5.21
N GLU A 21 -12.75 -10.79 -4.81
CA GLU A 21 -11.29 -10.69 -4.81
C GLU A 21 -10.64 -11.32 -6.07
N VAL A 22 -11.45 -11.70 -7.07
CA VAL A 22 -10.95 -12.29 -8.32
C VAL A 22 -11.10 -11.28 -9.44
N TYR A 23 -9.98 -10.80 -9.97
CA TYR A 23 -9.95 -9.78 -11.03
C TYR A 23 -9.65 -10.37 -12.40
N PHE A 24 -8.84 -11.41 -12.46
CA PHE A 24 -8.35 -12.01 -13.71
C PHE A 24 -8.47 -13.53 -13.67
N LYS A 25 -8.73 -14.15 -14.83
CA LYS A 25 -8.85 -15.62 -14.97
C LYS A 25 -7.56 -16.35 -14.62
N GLU A 26 -6.45 -15.74 -14.96
CA GLU A 26 -5.09 -16.26 -14.77
C GLU A 26 -4.57 -16.01 -13.34
N GLY A 27 -5.42 -15.53 -12.46
CA GLY A 27 -5.06 -15.04 -11.12
C GLY A 27 -4.76 -13.54 -11.11
N ASN A 28 -4.87 -12.93 -9.94
CA ASN A 28 -4.50 -11.54 -9.75
C ASN A 28 -2.98 -11.34 -9.97
N PRO A 29 -2.52 -10.11 -10.28
CA PRO A 29 -1.10 -9.83 -10.41
C PRO A 29 -0.41 -9.95 -9.04
N ASP A 30 0.58 -10.81 -8.96
CA ASP A 30 1.47 -10.91 -7.82
C ASP A 30 2.77 -10.15 -8.11
N PRO A 31 3.40 -9.54 -7.09
CA PRO A 31 4.68 -8.88 -7.26
C PRO A 31 5.78 -9.88 -7.60
N VAL A 32 6.78 -9.40 -8.32
CA VAL A 32 7.96 -10.19 -8.67
C VAL A 32 9.05 -10.04 -7.59
N GLY A 33 9.73 -11.13 -7.29
CA GLY A 33 10.83 -11.12 -6.33
C GLY A 33 10.44 -11.50 -4.91
N THR A 34 11.41 -11.43 -4.04
CA THR A 34 11.29 -11.72 -2.60
C THR A 34 10.81 -10.48 -1.83
N ALA A 35 10.37 -10.66 -0.59
CA ALA A 35 10.00 -9.55 0.29
C ALA A 35 11.13 -8.50 0.43
N GLN A 36 12.39 -8.94 0.44
CA GLN A 36 13.53 -8.03 0.48
C GLN A 36 13.67 -7.23 -0.82
N GLU A 37 13.49 -7.86 -1.98
CA GLU A 37 13.54 -7.20 -3.28
C GLU A 37 12.37 -6.22 -3.46
N ILE A 38 11.21 -6.49 -2.86
CA ILE A 38 10.08 -5.54 -2.83
C ILE A 38 10.45 -4.28 -2.05
N LEU A 39 11.08 -4.41 -0.86
CA LEU A 39 11.58 -3.27 -0.09
C LEU A 39 12.63 -2.46 -0.88
N GLU A 40 13.57 -3.13 -1.54
CA GLU A 40 14.59 -2.47 -2.37
C GLU A 40 14.00 -1.76 -3.59
N SER A 41 12.94 -2.32 -4.18
CA SER A 41 12.19 -1.67 -5.26
C SER A 41 11.44 -0.45 -4.74
N GLY A 42 10.85 -0.53 -3.54
CA GLY A 42 10.27 0.61 -2.84
C GLY A 42 11.29 1.74 -2.62
N GLN A 43 12.49 1.41 -2.13
CA GLN A 43 13.56 2.40 -1.94
C GLN A 43 13.93 3.12 -3.23
N LYS A 44 14.07 2.37 -4.33
CA LYS A 44 14.36 2.95 -5.65
C LYS A 44 13.23 3.85 -6.16
N MET A 45 11.98 3.43 -5.94
CA MET A 45 10.79 4.19 -6.30
C MET A 45 10.71 5.52 -5.54
N TYR A 46 10.82 5.48 -4.22
CA TYR A 46 10.78 6.69 -3.38
C TYR A 46 11.95 7.64 -3.66
N ALA A 47 13.13 7.10 -4.00
CA ALA A 47 14.28 7.92 -4.41
C ALA A 47 14.04 8.68 -5.74
N LYS A 48 13.14 8.17 -6.61
CA LYS A 48 12.78 8.83 -7.87
C LYS A 48 11.58 9.76 -7.70
N LEU A 49 10.74 9.54 -6.69
CA LEU A 49 9.53 10.33 -6.48
C LEU A 49 9.86 11.76 -6.03
N SER A 50 10.65 11.93 -4.96
CA SER A 50 11.18 13.23 -4.53
C SER A 50 12.41 13.06 -3.62
N PRO A 51 13.20 14.14 -3.38
CA PRO A 51 14.27 14.14 -2.40
C PRO A 51 13.76 13.82 -0.98
N GLU A 52 12.61 14.34 -0.58
CA GLU A 52 12.03 14.18 0.74
C GLU A 52 11.56 12.75 0.98
N THR A 53 10.92 12.13 -0.02
CA THR A 53 10.50 10.73 0.07
C THR A 53 11.69 9.78 0.04
N LYS A 54 12.77 10.13 -0.67
CA LYS A 54 14.05 9.41 -0.61
C LYS A 54 14.62 9.42 0.79
N GLU A 55 14.77 10.61 1.40
CA GLU A 55 15.32 10.77 2.76
C GLU A 55 14.50 9.97 3.76
N PHE A 56 13.19 10.05 3.69
CA PHE A 56 12.27 9.29 4.53
C PHE A 56 12.48 7.77 4.38
N PHE A 57 12.46 7.25 3.16
CA PHE A 57 12.54 5.80 2.97
C PHE A 57 13.93 5.25 3.32
N ASP A 58 15.00 5.99 3.03
CA ASP A 58 16.35 5.65 3.46
C ASP A 58 16.43 5.61 4.99
N PHE A 59 15.85 6.59 5.69
CA PHE A 59 15.75 6.61 7.15
C PHE A 59 15.03 5.35 7.70
N MET A 60 13.93 4.97 7.08
CA MET A 60 13.17 3.77 7.46
C MET A 60 14.01 2.49 7.30
N MET A 61 14.75 2.37 6.20
CA MET A 61 15.60 1.21 5.92
C MET A 61 16.82 1.14 6.85
N GLU A 62 17.51 2.26 7.04
CA GLU A 62 18.73 2.35 7.86
C GLU A 62 18.46 2.07 9.35
N ASN A 63 17.26 2.40 9.84
CA ASN A 63 16.87 2.18 11.22
C ASN A 63 16.01 0.93 11.44
N GLU A 64 15.90 0.04 10.43
CA GLU A 64 15.15 -1.23 10.49
C GLU A 64 13.68 -1.06 10.95
N LEU A 65 13.01 0.00 10.45
CA LEU A 65 11.66 0.38 10.85
C LEU A 65 10.54 -0.37 10.07
N PHE A 66 10.91 -1.41 9.34
CA PHE A 66 10.00 -2.33 8.65
C PHE A 66 10.03 -3.72 9.29
N ASP A 67 8.99 -4.10 10.02
CA ASP A 67 8.75 -5.50 10.42
C ASP A 67 7.73 -6.14 9.47
N VAL A 68 8.17 -6.53 8.29
CA VAL A 68 7.29 -7.05 7.22
C VAL A 68 7.44 -8.56 6.98
N PHE A 69 8.49 -9.20 7.50
CA PHE A 69 8.70 -10.63 7.29
C PHE A 69 7.79 -11.48 8.17
N GLY A 70 7.08 -12.43 7.55
CA GLY A 70 6.28 -13.41 8.26
C GLY A 70 7.13 -14.34 9.15
N ARG A 71 6.65 -14.65 10.35
CA ARG A 71 7.26 -15.61 11.26
C ARG A 71 6.22 -16.30 12.14
N LYS A 72 6.59 -17.40 12.74
CA LYS A 72 5.71 -18.12 13.67
C LYS A 72 5.24 -17.19 14.80
N ASP A 73 3.97 -17.30 15.15
CA ASP A 73 3.31 -16.54 16.23
C ASP A 73 3.26 -15.02 16.03
N LYS A 74 3.62 -14.51 14.84
CA LYS A 74 3.42 -13.09 14.49
C LYS A 74 1.93 -12.81 14.24
N LYS A 75 1.40 -11.73 14.84
CA LYS A 75 0.02 -11.27 14.64
C LYS A 75 -0.23 -10.98 13.15
N GLN A 76 -1.39 -11.36 12.65
CA GLN A 76 -1.83 -11.02 11.28
C GLN A 76 -2.19 -9.53 11.17
N GLY A 77 -2.18 -9.03 9.92
CA GLY A 77 -2.51 -7.65 9.58
C GLY A 77 -1.27 -6.83 9.26
N GLY A 78 -1.53 -5.57 8.94
CA GLY A 78 -0.54 -4.54 8.67
C GLY A 78 -1.03 -3.22 9.24
N TYR A 79 -0.11 -2.36 9.65
CA TYR A 79 -0.40 -1.00 10.10
C TYR A 79 0.89 -0.18 10.21
N MET A 80 0.76 1.12 10.12
CA MET A 80 1.75 2.06 10.58
C MET A 80 1.46 2.51 12.01
N THR A 81 2.49 2.69 12.82
CA THR A 81 2.40 3.37 14.11
C THR A 81 3.56 4.35 14.27
N TYR A 82 3.34 5.44 15.03
CA TYR A 82 4.39 6.40 15.31
C TYR A 82 4.94 6.19 16.71
N LEU A 83 6.25 6.05 16.82
CA LEU A 83 6.98 5.86 18.07
C LEU A 83 7.47 7.22 18.57
N TYR A 84 6.63 7.94 19.28
CA TYR A 84 6.88 9.34 19.70
C TYR A 84 8.21 9.53 20.43
N GLN A 85 8.57 8.60 21.30
CA GLN A 85 9.84 8.68 22.07
C GLN A 85 11.08 8.58 21.15
N TYR A 86 10.94 7.97 20.00
CA TYR A 86 12.03 7.77 19.02
C TYR A 86 11.90 8.68 17.80
N HIS A 87 10.86 9.52 17.75
CA HIS A 87 10.55 10.36 16.60
C HIS A 87 10.54 9.58 15.28
N SER A 88 9.97 8.38 15.29
CA SER A 88 10.06 7.44 14.17
C SER A 88 8.72 6.78 13.87
N PRO A 89 8.29 6.75 12.61
CA PRO A 89 7.24 5.83 12.18
C PRO A 89 7.79 4.40 12.17
N PHE A 90 6.88 3.43 12.33
CA PHE A 90 7.20 2.00 12.27
C PHE A 90 6.10 1.28 11.51
N ILE A 91 6.48 0.43 10.56
CA ILE A 91 5.54 -0.36 9.75
C ILE A 91 5.62 -1.82 10.17
N PHE A 92 4.48 -2.34 10.60
CA PHE A 92 4.26 -3.76 10.87
C PHE A 92 3.40 -4.34 9.75
N ALA A 93 3.83 -5.45 9.15
CA ALA A 93 3.06 -6.15 8.12
C ALA A 93 3.47 -7.64 8.06
N ASN A 94 2.84 -8.40 7.17
CA ASN A 94 3.16 -9.79 6.91
C ASN A 94 3.18 -10.05 5.41
N PHE A 95 4.32 -9.87 4.77
CA PHE A 95 4.48 -10.13 3.34
C PHE A 95 4.23 -11.61 3.03
N ASN A 96 3.46 -11.84 2.00
CA ASN A 96 3.00 -13.17 1.61
C ASN A 96 3.08 -13.44 0.09
N GLY A 97 3.67 -12.53 -0.69
CA GLY A 97 3.85 -12.65 -2.13
C GLY A 97 2.63 -12.23 -2.96
N THR A 98 1.67 -11.54 -2.36
CA THR A 98 0.51 -10.98 -3.09
C THR A 98 0.67 -9.47 -3.32
N SER A 99 -0.22 -8.88 -4.13
CA SER A 99 -0.26 -7.42 -4.35
C SER A 99 -0.33 -6.61 -3.05
N GLY A 100 -0.91 -7.18 -1.98
CA GLY A 100 -0.95 -6.56 -0.67
C GLY A 100 0.42 -6.20 -0.08
N ASP A 101 1.49 -6.87 -0.49
CA ASP A 101 2.85 -6.51 -0.08
C ASP A 101 3.26 -5.16 -0.68
N VAL A 102 2.83 -4.87 -1.90
CA VAL A 102 3.07 -3.57 -2.56
C VAL A 102 2.16 -2.50 -1.96
N ASP A 103 0.91 -2.85 -1.61
CA ASP A 103 0.00 -1.93 -0.91
C ASP A 103 0.61 -1.45 0.42
N VAL A 104 1.30 -2.32 1.16
CA VAL A 104 2.08 -1.91 2.34
C VAL A 104 3.16 -0.88 1.98
N ILE A 105 3.89 -1.09 0.89
CA ILE A 105 4.96 -0.17 0.46
C ILE A 105 4.40 1.19 -0.01
N THR A 106 3.18 1.23 -0.49
CA THR A 106 2.57 2.47 -0.98
C THR A 106 1.65 3.11 0.05
N HIS A 107 0.71 2.38 0.60
CA HIS A 107 -0.30 2.86 1.54
C HIS A 107 0.31 3.15 2.93
N GLU A 108 0.90 2.13 3.58
CA GLU A 108 1.45 2.32 4.93
C GLU A 108 2.64 3.29 4.94
N CYS A 109 3.42 3.35 3.86
CA CYS A 109 4.45 4.37 3.71
C CYS A 109 3.88 5.77 3.50
N GLY A 110 2.66 5.91 2.99
CA GLY A 110 1.95 7.20 2.94
C GLY A 110 1.67 7.72 4.35
N HIS A 111 1.15 6.87 5.23
CA HIS A 111 1.00 7.19 6.66
C HIS A 111 2.34 7.47 7.34
N ALA A 112 3.34 6.63 7.08
CA ALA A 112 4.66 6.76 7.68
C ALA A 112 5.38 8.04 7.25
N PHE A 113 5.25 8.44 6.00
CA PHE A 113 5.81 9.69 5.48
C PHE A 113 5.15 10.92 6.14
N GLN A 114 3.84 10.91 6.30
CA GLN A 114 3.13 11.94 7.05
C GLN A 114 3.64 11.99 8.50
N GLY A 115 3.70 10.85 9.19
CA GLY A 115 4.21 10.77 10.56
C GLY A 115 5.67 11.25 10.68
N TYR A 116 6.53 10.89 9.72
CA TYR A 116 7.92 11.34 9.66
C TYR A 116 8.03 12.87 9.58
N LEU A 117 7.22 13.51 8.75
CA LEU A 117 7.20 14.96 8.61
C LEU A 117 6.57 15.66 9.83
N SER A 118 5.42 15.19 10.28
CA SER A 118 4.69 15.80 11.41
C SER A 118 5.37 15.56 12.75
N GLY A 119 6.08 14.46 12.90
CA GLY A 119 6.85 14.16 14.11
C GLY A 119 8.03 15.09 14.38
N GLN A 120 8.33 16.00 13.47
CA GLN A 120 9.29 17.11 13.69
C GLN A 120 8.67 18.26 14.50
N ASP A 121 7.33 18.31 14.63
CA ASP A 121 6.66 19.33 15.45
C ASP A 121 6.92 19.03 16.94
N PRO A 122 7.34 20.04 17.74
CA PRO A 122 7.58 19.86 19.18
C PRO A 122 6.29 19.62 19.98
N ILE A 123 5.12 19.90 19.40
CA ILE A 123 3.82 19.67 20.02
C ILE A 123 3.26 18.35 19.46
N MET A 124 3.30 17.31 20.29
CA MET A 124 2.93 15.94 19.90
C MET A 124 1.48 15.86 19.37
N GLU A 125 0.56 16.63 19.93
CA GLU A 125 -0.84 16.68 19.51
C GLU A 125 -1.03 17.21 18.09
N HIS A 126 -0.07 17.94 17.53
CA HIS A 126 -0.11 18.39 16.14
C HIS A 126 0.23 17.26 15.15
N ALA A 127 0.89 16.20 15.59
CA ALA A 127 1.18 15.03 14.77
C ALA A 127 -0.03 14.10 14.66
N ASP A 128 -0.95 14.16 15.63
CA ASP A 128 -2.18 13.37 15.60
C ASP A 128 -3.18 13.95 14.59
N ILE A 129 -3.59 13.11 13.67
CA ILE A 129 -4.56 13.46 12.63
C ILE A 129 -5.77 12.54 12.71
N THR A 130 -6.92 13.04 12.23
CA THR A 130 -8.12 12.19 12.13
C THR A 130 -7.95 11.12 11.06
N MET A 131 -8.73 10.03 11.16
CA MET A 131 -8.69 8.93 10.19
C MET A 131 -8.93 9.42 8.76
N GLU A 132 -9.89 10.34 8.57
CA GLU A 132 -10.22 10.91 7.27
C GLU A 132 -9.03 11.64 6.64
N THR A 133 -8.25 12.35 7.47
CA THR A 133 -7.05 13.04 7.01
C THR A 133 -5.91 12.06 6.74
N ALA A 134 -5.77 11.02 7.56
CA ALA A 134 -4.74 9.99 7.39
C ALA A 134 -4.85 9.30 6.04
N GLU A 135 -6.06 8.93 5.62
CA GLU A 135 -6.28 8.24 4.35
C GLU A 135 -6.06 9.14 3.11
N ILE A 136 -6.09 10.47 3.26
CA ILE A 136 -5.65 11.37 2.17
C ILE A 136 -4.18 11.12 1.84
N HIS A 137 -3.33 10.92 2.86
CA HIS A 137 -1.91 10.70 2.66
C HIS A 137 -1.63 9.31 2.08
N SER A 138 -2.20 8.26 2.66
CA SER A 138 -1.97 6.88 2.25
C SER A 138 -2.50 6.59 0.84
N MET A 139 -3.77 6.90 0.59
CA MET A 139 -4.39 6.65 -0.71
C MET A 139 -3.80 7.53 -1.83
N SER A 140 -3.37 8.77 -1.52
CA SER A 140 -2.67 9.59 -2.50
C SER A 140 -1.31 9.00 -2.87
N MET A 141 -0.58 8.45 -1.89
CA MET A 141 0.72 7.82 -2.14
C MET A 141 0.60 6.62 -3.06
N GLU A 142 -0.45 5.80 -2.93
CA GLU A 142 -0.72 4.70 -3.85
C GLU A 142 -0.74 5.18 -5.30
N PHE A 143 -1.49 6.26 -5.61
CA PHE A 143 -1.59 6.81 -6.97
C PHE A 143 -0.33 7.55 -7.42
N PHE A 144 0.37 8.24 -6.53
CA PHE A 144 1.62 8.90 -6.88
C PHE A 144 2.70 7.90 -7.32
N THR A 145 2.64 6.68 -6.84
CA THR A 145 3.60 5.63 -7.15
C THR A 145 3.26 4.79 -8.39
N ASP A 146 2.08 4.97 -8.99
CA ASP A 146 1.64 4.28 -10.22
C ASP A 146 2.71 4.21 -11.34
N PRO A 147 3.46 5.28 -11.63
CA PRO A 147 4.47 5.25 -12.71
C PRO A 147 5.58 4.21 -12.53
N TRP A 148 5.74 3.67 -11.30
CA TRP A 148 6.79 2.70 -10.98
C TRP A 148 6.28 1.28 -10.75
N MET A 149 4.99 1.00 -10.96
CA MET A 149 4.40 -0.32 -10.71
C MET A 149 5.01 -1.43 -11.57
N LYS A 150 5.64 -1.07 -12.69
CA LYS A 150 6.40 -2.02 -13.50
C LYS A 150 7.57 -2.65 -12.74
N GLU A 151 8.18 -1.94 -11.79
CA GLU A 151 9.29 -2.46 -10.98
C GLU A 151 8.81 -3.56 -10.01
N PHE A 152 7.53 -3.56 -9.65
CA PHE A 152 6.93 -4.56 -8.78
C PHE A 152 6.22 -5.70 -9.53
N PHE A 153 5.53 -5.39 -10.62
CA PHE A 153 4.65 -6.35 -11.30
C PHE A 153 5.13 -6.77 -12.70
N GLY A 154 6.27 -6.23 -13.17
CA GLY A 154 6.83 -6.58 -14.47
C GLY A 154 5.82 -6.40 -15.61
N ASP A 155 5.57 -7.46 -16.38
CA ASP A 155 4.65 -7.44 -17.53
C ASP A 155 3.17 -7.35 -17.11
N ARG A 156 2.86 -7.58 -15.81
CA ARG A 156 1.51 -7.48 -15.26
C ARG A 156 1.20 -6.12 -14.61
N GLU A 157 2.05 -5.11 -14.82
CA GLU A 157 1.84 -3.73 -14.36
C GLU A 157 0.43 -3.21 -14.68
N LYS A 158 -0.02 -3.37 -15.91
CA LYS A 158 -1.34 -2.88 -16.36
C LYS A 158 -2.51 -3.61 -15.71
N ASP A 159 -2.32 -4.87 -15.36
CA ASP A 159 -3.33 -5.64 -14.64
C ASP A 159 -3.46 -5.08 -13.22
N PHE A 160 -2.33 -4.82 -12.55
CA PHE A 160 -2.34 -4.20 -11.21
C PHE A 160 -3.01 -2.83 -11.22
N LEU A 161 -2.61 -1.92 -12.10
CA LEU A 161 -3.20 -0.58 -12.21
C LEU A 161 -4.71 -0.63 -12.51
N SER A 162 -5.14 -1.61 -13.34
CA SER A 162 -6.57 -1.83 -13.61
C SER A 162 -7.32 -2.34 -12.38
N MET A 163 -6.71 -3.22 -11.59
CA MET A 163 -7.26 -3.75 -10.33
C MET A 163 -7.40 -2.63 -9.30
N GLN A 164 -6.33 -1.87 -9.05
CA GLN A 164 -6.31 -0.73 -8.12
C GLN A 164 -7.37 0.32 -8.46
N LEU A 165 -7.47 0.71 -9.74
CA LEU A 165 -8.50 1.65 -10.18
C LEU A 165 -9.93 1.08 -9.98
N GLU A 166 -10.12 -0.21 -10.25
CA GLU A 166 -11.40 -0.88 -10.04
C GLU A 166 -11.79 -0.87 -8.56
N ASP A 167 -10.83 -1.11 -7.67
CA ASP A 167 -11.04 -1.09 -6.22
C ASP A 167 -11.34 0.33 -5.71
N ALA A 168 -10.60 1.33 -6.15
CA ALA A 168 -10.88 2.72 -5.80
C ALA A 168 -12.30 3.16 -6.21
N ILE A 169 -12.74 2.79 -7.42
CA ILE A 169 -14.10 3.11 -7.89
C ILE A 169 -15.17 2.36 -7.07
N ARG A 170 -14.88 1.13 -6.63
CA ARG A 170 -15.81 0.34 -5.80
C ARG A 170 -15.85 0.82 -4.35
N PHE A 171 -14.71 1.25 -3.84
CA PHE A 171 -14.59 1.73 -2.46
C PHE A 171 -15.42 3.00 -2.21
N ILE A 172 -15.45 3.95 -3.15
CA ILE A 172 -16.18 5.21 -2.99
C ILE A 172 -17.65 4.99 -2.56
N PRO A 173 -18.51 4.25 -3.30
CA PRO A 173 -19.88 4.03 -2.87
C PRO A 173 -19.97 3.15 -1.61
N TYR A 174 -19.08 2.20 -1.43
CA TYR A 174 -19.07 1.33 -0.26
C TYR A 174 -18.73 2.13 1.01
N GLY A 175 -17.63 2.87 1.00
CA GLY A 175 -17.21 3.70 2.11
C GLY A 175 -18.28 4.72 2.51
N THR A 176 -18.86 5.42 1.53
CA THR A 176 -19.94 6.38 1.77
C THR A 176 -21.22 5.75 2.37
N MET A 177 -21.44 4.46 2.16
CA MET A 177 -22.60 3.75 2.73
C MET A 177 -22.35 3.21 4.13
N VAL A 178 -21.09 2.98 4.48
CA VAL A 178 -20.70 2.38 5.77
C VAL A 178 -20.44 3.46 6.82
N ASP A 179 -19.99 4.65 6.40
CA ASP A 179 -19.74 5.82 7.25
C ASP A 179 -21.06 6.53 7.60
#